data_7b470154cfb4cbec25869126e96be2cf
#
_entry.id   7b470154cfb4cbec25869126e96be2cf
#
_cell.length_a   1.000
_cell.length_b   1.000
_cell.length_c   1.000
_cell.angle_alpha   90.00
_cell.angle_beta   90.00
_cell.angle_gamma   90.00
#
_symmetry.space_group_name_H-M   'P 1'
#
loop_
_entity.id
_entity.type
_entity.pdbx_description
1 polymer ?
#
loop_
_entity_poly.entity_id
_entity_poly.type
_entity_poly.pdbx_seq_one_letter_code
_entity_poly.pdbx_strand_id
1 'polypeptide(L)'
;MELRRAIGSRRSFRFLRPYRPVEPEKIQRMLEAARLASHWGNVGSLRAVVVFRDSAPKETLEAITAPIAGFQFKLAPVIIIWFLDTTAVDEQADRLRELLDVGALGFGEGKKQALEEQLIPIFESIREQLKQPGLGEVDCGQGIAQATLMAIEQGLGTCCLASPNLDQIRQALGMPETCRILLLQTVGYPAECMEAGGQRPRQPFEKLFHMNAYGNPFPRNEEVVRELERDGMLQEPAPLPWREAELEYLKRALDLKGHGLL
;
A
#
# COMPACT_ATOMS: atom_id res chain seq x y z
N MET A 1 -3.05 -18.30 -3.44
CA MET A 1 -3.17 -18.35 -1.94
C MET A 1 -4.57 -17.91 -1.56
N GLU A 2 -5.20 -18.53 -0.54
CA GLU A 2 -6.50 -18.07 -0.05
C GLU A 2 -6.37 -16.68 0.60
N LEU A 3 -7.39 -15.81 0.41
CA LEU A 3 -7.37 -14.41 0.87
C LEU A 3 -7.10 -14.27 2.38
N ARG A 4 -7.77 -15.09 3.20
CA ARG A 4 -7.59 -15.08 4.66
C ARG A 4 -6.11 -15.34 5.01
N ARG A 5 -5.49 -16.31 4.38
CA ARG A 5 -4.10 -16.64 4.58
C ARG A 5 -3.16 -15.53 4.06
N ALA A 6 -3.48 -14.88 2.95
CA ALA A 6 -2.69 -13.75 2.45
C ALA A 6 -2.70 -12.59 3.44
N ILE A 7 -3.88 -12.24 3.99
CA ILE A 7 -4.03 -11.22 5.01
C ILE A 7 -3.23 -11.61 6.28
N GLY A 8 -3.38 -12.86 6.74
CA GLY A 8 -2.70 -13.36 7.92
C GLY A 8 -1.18 -13.43 7.79
N SER A 9 -0.67 -13.76 6.60
CA SER A 9 0.77 -13.87 6.34
C SER A 9 1.44 -12.55 5.98
N ARG A 10 0.67 -11.49 5.70
CA ARG A 10 1.24 -10.17 5.37
C ARG A 10 2.03 -9.62 6.56
N ARG A 11 3.30 -9.37 6.33
CA ARG A 11 4.23 -8.75 7.28
C ARG A 11 4.92 -7.55 6.62
N SER A 12 5.48 -6.67 7.43
CA SER A 12 6.50 -5.73 6.98
C SER A 12 7.83 -6.47 6.97
N PHE A 13 8.20 -6.99 5.79
CA PHE A 13 9.48 -7.66 5.58
C PHE A 13 10.58 -6.62 5.47
N ARG A 14 11.53 -6.67 6.40
CA ARG A 14 12.61 -5.70 6.49
C ARG A 14 13.93 -6.20 5.91
N PHE A 15 14.07 -7.53 5.84
CA PHE A 15 15.28 -8.18 5.34
C PHE A 15 14.95 -8.85 4.00
N LEU A 16 15.34 -8.20 2.93
CA LEU A 16 15.17 -8.68 1.56
C LEU A 16 16.52 -9.17 1.03
N ARG A 17 16.50 -10.03 0.01
CA ARG A 17 17.69 -10.56 -0.68
C ARG A 17 18.14 -9.56 -1.75
N PRO A 18 19.19 -8.74 -1.51
CA PRO A 18 19.59 -7.67 -2.43
C PRO A 18 20.14 -8.20 -3.76
N TYR A 19 20.66 -9.43 -3.75
CA TYR A 19 21.26 -10.11 -4.89
C TYR A 19 20.24 -10.89 -5.75
N ARG A 20 18.99 -10.95 -5.34
CA ARG A 20 17.92 -11.66 -6.08
C ARG A 20 17.00 -10.67 -6.76
N PRO A 21 17.06 -10.52 -8.08
CA PRO A 21 16.16 -9.64 -8.82
C PRO A 21 14.70 -10.10 -8.67
N VAL A 22 13.78 -9.15 -8.82
CA VAL A 22 12.33 -9.43 -8.89
C VAL A 22 11.92 -9.34 -10.34
N GLU A 23 11.18 -10.34 -10.79
CA GLU A 23 10.67 -10.43 -12.14
C GLU A 23 9.66 -9.29 -12.42
N PRO A 24 9.80 -8.55 -13.53
CA PRO A 24 8.90 -7.44 -13.87
C PRO A 24 7.43 -7.84 -13.92
N GLU A 25 7.12 -9.07 -14.30
CA GLU A 25 5.76 -9.62 -14.37
C GLU A 25 5.11 -9.73 -12.99
N LYS A 26 5.91 -9.97 -11.94
CA LYS A 26 5.41 -9.96 -10.55
C LYS A 26 5.05 -8.54 -10.11
N ILE A 27 5.87 -7.57 -10.47
CA ILE A 27 5.57 -6.16 -10.22
C ILE A 27 4.33 -5.74 -11.01
N GLN A 28 4.21 -6.13 -12.27
CA GLN A 28 3.02 -5.85 -13.07
C GLN A 28 1.74 -6.37 -12.39
N ARG A 29 1.74 -7.60 -11.86
CA ARG A 29 0.57 -8.14 -11.13
C ARG A 29 0.23 -7.33 -9.89
N MET A 30 1.23 -6.81 -9.17
CA MET A 30 1.00 -5.90 -8.04
C MET A 30 0.34 -4.59 -8.49
N LEU A 31 0.82 -4.00 -9.59
CA LEU A 31 0.27 -2.77 -10.15
C LEU A 31 -1.14 -2.97 -10.70
N GLU A 32 -1.43 -4.11 -11.34
CA GLU A 32 -2.79 -4.46 -11.79
C GLU A 32 -3.75 -4.63 -10.60
N ALA A 33 -3.31 -5.26 -9.51
CA ALA A 33 -4.11 -5.35 -8.30
C ALA A 33 -4.41 -3.97 -7.71
N ALA A 34 -3.43 -3.06 -7.70
CA ALA A 34 -3.63 -1.68 -7.26
C ALA A 34 -4.62 -0.92 -8.14
N ARG A 35 -4.52 -1.11 -9.48
CA ARG A 35 -5.37 -0.44 -10.46
C ARG A 35 -6.86 -0.80 -10.32
N LEU A 36 -7.16 -1.99 -9.80
CA LEU A 36 -8.53 -2.48 -9.61
C LEU A 36 -9.16 -2.04 -8.28
N ALA A 37 -8.45 -1.28 -7.44
CA ALA A 37 -9.01 -0.77 -6.21
C ALA A 37 -10.15 0.22 -6.48
N SER A 38 -11.09 0.29 -5.53
CA SER A 38 -12.18 1.26 -5.59
C SER A 38 -11.65 2.67 -5.38
N HIS A 39 -12.14 3.60 -6.20
CA HIS A 39 -11.89 5.03 -6.07
C HIS A 39 -13.21 5.79 -6.07
N TRP A 40 -13.31 6.83 -5.25
CA TRP A 40 -14.48 7.70 -5.27
C TRP A 40 -14.69 8.26 -6.70
N GLY A 41 -15.93 8.29 -7.17
CA GLY A 41 -16.26 8.75 -8.52
C GLY A 41 -15.43 8.12 -9.65
N ASN A 42 -14.75 7.00 -9.40
CA ASN A 42 -13.83 6.34 -10.34
C ASN A 42 -12.67 7.24 -10.84
N VAL A 43 -12.28 8.22 -10.04
CA VAL A 43 -11.26 9.24 -10.44
C VAL A 43 -9.89 8.59 -10.71
N GLY A 44 -9.52 7.56 -9.95
CA GLY A 44 -8.30 6.81 -10.20
C GLY A 44 -7.02 7.65 -10.09
N SER A 45 -6.83 8.37 -8.99
CA SER A 45 -5.67 9.25 -8.79
C SER A 45 -4.38 8.54 -8.39
N LEU A 46 -4.43 7.24 -8.07
CA LEU A 46 -3.24 6.46 -7.72
C LEU A 46 -2.27 6.33 -8.90
N ARG A 47 -1.00 6.61 -8.65
CA ARG A 47 0.12 6.41 -9.59
C ARG A 47 1.30 5.77 -8.86
N ALA A 48 2.24 5.22 -9.63
CA ALA A 48 3.48 4.69 -9.10
C ALA A 48 4.66 4.91 -10.04
N VAL A 49 5.85 5.16 -9.48
CA VAL A 49 7.12 4.96 -10.15
C VAL A 49 7.78 3.72 -9.58
N VAL A 50 8.17 2.79 -10.44
CA VAL A 50 8.89 1.58 -10.05
C VAL A 50 10.37 1.77 -10.32
N VAL A 51 11.17 1.68 -9.28
CA VAL A 51 12.62 1.81 -9.33
C VAL A 51 13.24 0.41 -9.16
N PHE A 52 13.79 -0.13 -10.24
CA PHE A 52 14.63 -1.33 -10.19
C PHE A 52 16.06 -0.90 -9.87
N ARG A 53 16.60 -1.37 -8.75
CA ARG A 53 17.93 -0.96 -8.25
C ARG A 53 19.03 -1.12 -9.27
N ASP A 54 19.04 -2.24 -10.00
CA ASP A 54 20.12 -2.61 -10.92
C ASP A 54 20.20 -1.71 -12.16
N SER A 55 19.13 -1.00 -12.49
CA SER A 55 19.02 -0.15 -13.68
C SER A 55 18.69 1.32 -13.39
N ALA A 56 18.40 1.65 -12.13
CA ALA A 56 18.03 3.00 -11.75
C ALA A 56 19.25 3.95 -11.80
N PRO A 57 19.03 5.23 -12.18
CA PRO A 57 20.05 6.26 -12.07
C PRO A 57 20.56 6.40 -10.63
N LYS A 58 21.85 6.69 -10.47
CA LYS A 58 22.49 6.82 -9.16
C LYS A 58 21.83 7.92 -8.32
N GLU A 59 21.49 9.03 -8.94
CA GLU A 59 20.85 10.18 -8.32
C GLU A 59 19.47 9.80 -7.71
N THR A 60 18.72 8.94 -8.40
CA THR A 60 17.45 8.41 -7.90
C THR A 60 17.66 7.56 -6.64
N LEU A 61 18.67 6.69 -6.64
CA LEU A 61 18.96 5.83 -5.49
C LEU A 61 19.50 6.64 -4.30
N GLU A 62 20.27 7.69 -4.54
CA GLU A 62 20.79 8.59 -3.51
C GLU A 62 19.68 9.46 -2.88
N ALA A 63 18.68 9.84 -3.65
CA ALA A 63 17.50 10.55 -3.14
C ALA A 63 16.61 9.67 -2.23
N ILE A 64 16.57 8.35 -2.49
CA ILE A 64 15.73 7.41 -1.74
C ILE A 64 16.43 7.00 -0.44
N THR A 65 16.17 7.74 0.62
CA THR A 65 16.73 7.48 1.95
C THR A 65 15.65 7.59 3.03
N ALA A 66 15.93 7.01 4.21
CA ALA A 66 15.14 7.22 5.41
C ALA A 66 16.05 7.26 6.64
N PRO A 67 15.77 8.13 7.62
CA PRO A 67 16.53 8.19 8.86
C PRO A 67 16.28 6.97 9.77
N ILE A 68 15.08 6.39 9.66
CA ILE A 68 14.68 5.22 10.43
C ILE A 68 14.65 4.00 9.51
N ALA A 69 15.33 2.93 9.90
CA ALA A 69 15.36 1.66 9.16
C ALA A 69 15.77 1.81 7.68
N GLY A 70 16.57 2.83 7.34
CA GLY A 70 16.99 3.15 5.97
C GLY A 70 17.79 2.05 5.26
N PHE A 71 18.35 1.10 6.01
CA PHE A 71 18.99 -0.09 5.46
C PHE A 71 18.07 -0.90 4.54
N GLN A 72 16.74 -0.85 4.76
CA GLN A 72 15.77 -1.57 3.94
C GLN A 72 15.79 -1.09 2.49
N PHE A 73 15.97 0.20 2.24
CA PHE A 73 16.13 0.71 0.88
C PHE A 73 17.40 0.19 0.21
N LYS A 74 18.48 -0.05 0.98
CA LYS A 74 19.73 -0.63 0.46
C LYS A 74 19.59 -2.11 0.13
N LEU A 75 18.74 -2.84 0.84
CA LEU A 75 18.50 -4.27 0.60
C LEU A 75 17.46 -4.53 -0.49
N ALA A 76 16.53 -3.62 -0.73
CA ALA A 76 15.43 -3.86 -1.65
C ALA A 76 15.90 -3.84 -3.11
N PRO A 77 15.68 -4.92 -3.90
CA PRO A 77 15.96 -4.90 -5.35
C PRO A 77 14.97 -4.01 -6.11
N VAL A 78 13.77 -3.81 -5.59
CA VAL A 78 12.75 -2.92 -6.18
C VAL A 78 12.18 -2.00 -5.11
N ILE A 79 11.95 -0.75 -5.49
CA ILE A 79 11.26 0.25 -4.65
C ILE A 79 10.13 0.84 -5.50
N ILE A 80 8.91 0.80 -4.99
CA ILE A 80 7.75 1.44 -5.62
C ILE A 80 7.48 2.73 -4.87
N ILE A 81 7.51 3.85 -5.57
CA ILE A 81 7.14 5.17 -5.06
C ILE A 81 5.67 5.37 -5.42
N TRP A 82 4.81 5.26 -4.42
CA TRP A 82 3.38 5.48 -4.57
C TRP A 82 3.03 6.94 -4.38
N PHE A 83 2.26 7.49 -5.28
CA PHE A 83 1.84 8.89 -5.21
C PHE A 83 0.41 9.09 -5.72
N LEU A 84 -0.19 10.18 -5.32
CA LEU A 84 -1.46 10.67 -5.79
C LEU A 84 -1.21 11.78 -6.81
N ASP A 85 -1.82 11.69 -7.98
CA ASP A 85 -1.86 12.75 -8.97
C ASP A 85 -3.16 13.54 -8.81
N THR A 86 -3.05 14.80 -8.36
CA THR A 86 -4.22 15.65 -8.11
C THR A 86 -4.93 16.06 -9.40
N THR A 87 -4.25 16.02 -10.56
CA THR A 87 -4.87 16.37 -11.86
C THR A 87 -5.94 15.37 -12.30
N ALA A 88 -5.92 14.15 -11.76
CA ALA A 88 -6.96 13.16 -12.04
C ALA A 88 -8.38 13.66 -11.66
N VAL A 89 -8.48 14.58 -10.69
CA VAL A 89 -9.76 15.22 -10.32
C VAL A 89 -10.33 16.06 -11.45
N ASP A 90 -9.48 16.58 -12.34
CA ASP A 90 -9.94 17.41 -13.47
C ASP A 90 -10.70 16.59 -14.54
N GLU A 91 -10.48 15.27 -14.57
CA GLU A 91 -11.18 14.32 -15.46
C GLU A 91 -12.47 13.73 -14.86
N GLN A 92 -12.86 14.16 -13.65
CA GLN A 92 -13.93 13.53 -12.90
C GLN A 92 -15.27 13.48 -13.64
N ALA A 93 -15.64 14.54 -14.38
CA ALA A 93 -16.89 14.56 -15.13
C ALA A 93 -16.97 13.40 -16.14
N ASP A 94 -15.86 13.12 -16.83
CA ASP A 94 -15.79 12.01 -17.78
C ASP A 94 -15.86 10.65 -17.09
N ARG A 95 -15.20 10.50 -15.92
CA ARG A 95 -15.30 9.27 -15.12
C ARG A 95 -16.73 9.01 -14.65
N LEU A 96 -17.48 10.04 -14.28
CA LEU A 96 -18.88 9.90 -13.88
C LEU A 96 -19.77 9.51 -15.08
N ARG A 97 -19.51 10.05 -16.29
CA ARG A 97 -20.20 9.64 -17.52
C ARG A 97 -19.94 8.16 -17.84
N GLU A 98 -18.68 7.72 -17.75
CA GLU A 98 -18.32 6.32 -17.94
C GLU A 98 -19.05 5.40 -16.93
N LEU A 99 -19.14 5.77 -15.66
CA LEU A 99 -19.90 5.01 -14.66
C LEU A 99 -21.40 4.95 -14.99
N LEU A 100 -21.96 6.03 -15.49
CA LEU A 100 -23.36 6.04 -15.92
C LEU A 100 -23.58 5.10 -17.11
N ASP A 101 -22.70 5.16 -18.11
CA ASP A 101 -22.80 4.39 -19.37
C ASP A 101 -22.70 2.88 -19.14
N VAL A 102 -21.87 2.45 -18.18
CA VAL A 102 -21.78 1.03 -17.78
C VAL A 102 -22.84 0.62 -16.76
N GLY A 103 -23.75 1.51 -16.37
CA GLY A 103 -24.83 1.22 -15.42
C GLY A 103 -24.39 1.12 -13.96
N ALA A 104 -23.20 1.62 -13.62
CA ALA A 104 -22.67 1.64 -12.25
C ALA A 104 -23.12 2.89 -11.45
N LEU A 105 -23.68 3.89 -12.11
CA LEU A 105 -24.14 5.14 -11.50
C LEU A 105 -25.56 5.47 -11.98
N GLY A 106 -26.44 5.79 -11.01
CA GLY A 106 -27.81 6.22 -11.26
C GLY A 106 -28.76 5.13 -11.78
N PHE A 107 -30.04 5.39 -11.68
CA PHE A 107 -31.11 4.49 -12.14
C PHE A 107 -32.34 5.29 -12.59
N GLY A 108 -33.23 4.64 -13.36
CA GLY A 108 -34.47 5.24 -13.84
C GLY A 108 -34.28 6.21 -15.02
N GLU A 109 -35.43 6.76 -15.47
CA GLU A 109 -35.47 7.79 -16.49
C GLU A 109 -34.92 9.12 -15.96
N GLY A 110 -34.31 9.92 -16.85
CA GLY A 110 -33.73 11.22 -16.47
C GLY A 110 -32.38 11.17 -15.77
N LYS A 111 -31.79 9.98 -15.50
CA LYS A 111 -30.49 9.86 -14.82
C LYS A 111 -29.36 10.60 -15.55
N LYS A 112 -29.37 10.61 -16.89
CA LYS A 112 -28.37 11.32 -17.70
C LYS A 112 -28.49 12.84 -17.54
N GLN A 113 -29.71 13.35 -17.55
CA GLN A 113 -29.97 14.77 -17.32
C GLN A 113 -29.56 15.18 -15.90
N ALA A 114 -29.91 14.37 -14.88
CA ALA A 114 -29.51 14.63 -13.50
C ALA A 114 -27.98 14.61 -13.31
N LEU A 115 -27.26 13.74 -14.02
CA LEU A 115 -25.80 13.74 -14.02
C LEU A 115 -25.25 15.07 -14.53
N GLU A 116 -25.68 15.52 -15.73
CA GLU A 116 -25.13 16.70 -16.37
C GLU A 116 -25.54 18.01 -15.68
N GLU A 117 -26.79 18.12 -15.25
CA GLU A 117 -27.36 19.38 -14.74
C GLU A 117 -27.22 19.54 -13.23
N GLN A 118 -26.96 18.44 -12.48
CA GLN A 118 -26.90 18.48 -11.02
C GLN A 118 -25.57 17.95 -10.49
N LEU A 119 -25.21 16.68 -10.77
CA LEU A 119 -24.10 16.04 -10.11
C LEU A 119 -22.76 16.60 -10.55
N ILE A 120 -22.50 16.73 -11.84
CA ILE A 120 -21.25 17.30 -12.38
C ILE A 120 -21.03 18.72 -11.88
N PRO A 121 -22.00 19.66 -11.95
CA PRO A 121 -21.81 21.00 -11.40
C PRO A 121 -21.48 21.04 -9.91
N ILE A 122 -22.06 20.14 -9.10
CA ILE A 122 -21.70 20.04 -7.67
C ILE A 122 -20.21 19.71 -7.52
N PHE A 123 -19.72 18.69 -8.20
CA PHE A 123 -18.32 18.29 -8.11
C PHE A 123 -17.38 19.35 -8.70
N GLU A 124 -17.77 20.03 -9.76
CA GLU A 124 -17.00 21.15 -10.30
C GLU A 124 -16.86 22.29 -9.28
N SER A 125 -17.91 22.57 -8.51
CA SER A 125 -17.88 23.64 -7.50
C SER A 125 -16.93 23.34 -6.33
N ILE A 126 -16.63 22.07 -6.05
CA ILE A 126 -15.73 21.65 -4.97
C ILE A 126 -14.42 21.04 -5.48
N ARG A 127 -14.12 21.16 -6.77
CA ARG A 127 -12.94 20.54 -7.43
C ARG A 127 -11.63 20.79 -6.67
N GLU A 128 -11.34 22.03 -6.34
CA GLU A 128 -10.11 22.38 -5.64
C GLU A 128 -10.06 21.84 -4.19
N GLN A 129 -11.21 21.67 -3.56
CA GLN A 129 -11.30 21.01 -2.26
C GLN A 129 -10.99 19.50 -2.37
N LEU A 130 -11.44 18.86 -3.44
CA LEU A 130 -11.17 17.43 -3.70
C LEU A 130 -9.70 17.12 -4.00
N LYS A 131 -8.93 18.12 -4.44
CA LYS A 131 -7.46 18.01 -4.60
C LYS A 131 -6.70 18.10 -3.27
N GLN A 132 -7.36 18.54 -2.19
CA GLN A 132 -6.72 18.62 -0.87
C GLN A 132 -6.54 17.24 -0.26
N PRO A 133 -5.59 17.08 0.72
CA PRO A 133 -5.42 15.82 1.44
C PRO A 133 -6.72 15.29 2.05
N GLY A 134 -6.97 14.00 1.93
CA GLY A 134 -8.15 13.34 2.49
C GLY A 134 -8.60 12.13 1.68
N LEU A 135 -9.69 12.28 0.94
CA LEU A 135 -10.36 11.16 0.28
C LEU A 135 -9.48 10.43 -0.75
N GLY A 136 -8.69 11.17 -1.52
CA GLY A 136 -7.80 10.58 -2.52
C GLY A 136 -6.71 9.69 -1.90
N GLU A 137 -6.17 10.06 -0.74
CA GLU A 137 -5.19 9.26 0.00
C GLU A 137 -5.80 7.96 0.54
N VAL A 138 -7.07 8.00 0.98
CA VAL A 138 -7.80 6.80 1.42
C VAL A 138 -7.93 5.81 0.26
N ASP A 139 -8.33 6.27 -0.91
CA ASP A 139 -8.45 5.45 -2.12
C ASP A 139 -7.10 4.86 -2.53
N CYS A 140 -6.05 5.69 -2.57
CA CYS A 140 -4.70 5.21 -2.85
C CYS A 140 -4.26 4.13 -1.86
N GLY A 141 -4.60 4.27 -0.58
CA GLY A 141 -4.32 3.28 0.47
C GLY A 141 -4.96 1.92 0.17
N GLN A 142 -6.17 1.90 -0.39
CA GLN A 142 -6.83 0.65 -0.83
C GLN A 142 -6.03 -0.04 -1.94
N GLY A 143 -5.59 0.71 -2.96
CA GLY A 143 -4.77 0.17 -4.05
C GLY A 143 -3.43 -0.38 -3.57
N ILE A 144 -2.73 0.36 -2.70
CA ILE A 144 -1.46 -0.07 -2.11
C ILE A 144 -1.64 -1.35 -1.27
N ALA A 145 -2.76 -1.47 -0.54
CA ALA A 145 -3.09 -2.67 0.23
C ALA A 145 -3.30 -3.88 -0.68
N GLN A 146 -4.02 -3.74 -1.80
CA GLN A 146 -4.21 -4.81 -2.78
C GLN A 146 -2.89 -5.24 -3.42
N ALA A 147 -2.04 -4.28 -3.83
CA ALA A 147 -0.69 -4.57 -4.33
C ALA A 147 0.16 -5.34 -3.31
N THR A 148 0.07 -4.96 -2.04
CA THR A 148 0.79 -5.63 -0.95
C THR A 148 0.33 -7.08 -0.77
N LEU A 149 -0.97 -7.36 -0.82
CA LEU A 149 -1.50 -8.73 -0.73
C LEU A 149 -1.09 -9.56 -1.96
N MET A 150 -1.10 -8.96 -3.15
CA MET A 150 -0.63 -9.61 -4.37
C MET A 150 0.87 -9.96 -4.29
N ALA A 151 1.70 -9.12 -3.67
CA ALA A 151 3.11 -9.43 -3.43
C ALA A 151 3.27 -10.67 -2.55
N ILE A 152 2.54 -10.76 -1.44
CA ILE A 152 2.58 -11.91 -0.52
C ILE A 152 2.13 -13.19 -1.24
N GLU A 153 1.07 -13.12 -2.03
CA GLU A 153 0.59 -14.25 -2.84
C GLU A 153 1.67 -14.81 -3.76
N GLN A 154 2.52 -13.93 -4.31
CA GLN A 154 3.63 -14.29 -5.20
C GLN A 154 4.93 -14.65 -4.47
N GLY A 155 4.92 -14.74 -3.13
CA GLY A 155 6.10 -15.05 -2.31
C GLY A 155 7.10 -13.90 -2.19
N LEU A 156 6.66 -12.65 -2.45
CA LEU A 156 7.46 -11.46 -2.24
C LEU A 156 7.19 -10.86 -0.85
N GLY A 157 8.23 -10.27 -0.27
CA GLY A 157 8.14 -9.45 0.93
C GLY A 157 8.09 -7.96 0.58
N THR A 158 7.36 -7.19 1.37
CA THR A 158 7.26 -5.74 1.21
C THR A 158 7.31 -5.03 2.55
N CYS A 159 7.76 -3.77 2.54
CA CYS A 159 7.61 -2.86 3.67
C CYS A 159 7.31 -1.44 3.14
N CYS A 160 6.25 -0.82 3.68
CA CYS A 160 5.94 0.58 3.41
C CYS A 160 6.70 1.49 4.37
N LEU A 161 7.37 2.49 3.84
CA LEU A 161 8.25 3.41 4.54
C LEU A 161 7.94 4.85 4.14
N ALA A 162 8.05 5.77 5.09
CA ALA A 162 8.10 7.19 4.81
C ALA A 162 9.54 7.62 4.48
N SER A 163 9.67 8.73 3.75
CA SER A 163 10.97 9.39 3.53
C SER A 163 10.85 10.86 3.89
N PRO A 164 11.86 11.48 4.50
CA PRO A 164 11.90 12.92 4.72
C PRO A 164 12.28 13.70 3.47
N ASN A 165 12.81 13.04 2.44
CA ASN A 165 13.40 13.65 1.26
C ASN A 165 12.44 13.69 0.05
N LEU A 166 11.13 13.90 0.28
CA LEU A 166 10.14 13.80 -0.78
C LEU A 166 10.40 14.76 -1.95
N ASP A 167 10.90 15.97 -1.68
CA ASP A 167 11.23 16.94 -2.73
C ASP A 167 12.43 16.49 -3.57
N GLN A 168 13.47 15.92 -2.95
CA GLN A 168 14.61 15.37 -3.68
C GLN A 168 14.20 14.18 -4.54
N ILE A 169 13.33 13.30 -4.02
CA ILE A 169 12.78 12.16 -4.79
C ILE A 169 11.97 12.67 -5.97
N ARG A 170 11.11 13.67 -5.76
CA ARG A 170 10.30 14.28 -6.82
C ARG A 170 11.19 14.85 -7.93
N GLN A 171 12.23 15.59 -7.56
CA GLN A 171 13.19 16.16 -8.53
C GLN A 171 13.94 15.08 -9.29
N ALA A 172 14.51 14.09 -8.59
CA ALA A 172 15.26 12.98 -9.20
C ALA A 172 14.43 12.13 -10.17
N LEU A 173 13.09 12.08 -9.95
CA LEU A 173 12.15 11.34 -10.80
C LEU A 173 11.44 12.24 -11.83
N GLY A 174 11.72 13.54 -11.88
CA GLY A 174 11.06 14.48 -12.80
C GLY A 174 9.55 14.61 -12.57
N MET A 175 9.07 14.42 -11.34
CA MET A 175 7.64 14.44 -11.01
C MET A 175 7.13 15.87 -10.86
N PRO A 176 5.97 16.24 -11.46
CA PRO A 176 5.37 17.55 -11.28
C PRO A 176 4.88 17.79 -9.85
N GLU A 177 4.66 19.05 -9.49
CA GLU A 177 4.18 19.44 -8.15
C GLU A 177 2.76 18.93 -7.85
N THR A 178 1.98 18.63 -8.87
CA THR A 178 0.65 18.02 -8.75
C THR A 178 0.70 16.59 -8.20
N CYS A 179 1.88 15.96 -8.22
CA CYS A 179 2.10 14.62 -7.69
C CYS A 179 2.48 14.68 -6.22
N ARG A 180 1.62 14.13 -5.36
CA ARG A 180 1.86 14.01 -3.92
C ARG A 180 2.34 12.62 -3.58
N ILE A 181 3.63 12.48 -3.20
CA ILE A 181 4.20 11.20 -2.79
C ILE A 181 3.58 10.80 -1.45
N LEU A 182 3.07 9.55 -1.37
CA LEU A 182 2.39 8.99 -0.21
C LEU A 182 3.34 8.16 0.64
N LEU A 183 4.01 7.21 0.03
CA LEU A 183 4.97 6.33 0.68
C LEU A 183 5.87 5.63 -0.35
N LEU A 184 6.97 5.06 0.15
CA LEU A 184 7.87 4.21 -0.59
C LEU A 184 7.69 2.77 -0.11
N GLN A 185 7.52 1.83 -1.03
CA GLN A 185 7.36 0.42 -0.72
C GLN A 185 8.56 -0.37 -1.24
N THR A 186 9.32 -0.97 -0.32
CA THR A 186 10.36 -1.93 -0.68
C THR A 186 9.73 -3.25 -1.09
N VAL A 187 10.25 -3.86 -2.15
CA VAL A 187 9.77 -5.14 -2.69
C VAL A 187 10.95 -6.04 -3.02
N GLY A 188 10.86 -7.30 -2.61
CA GLY A 188 11.90 -8.30 -2.91
C GLY A 188 11.58 -9.66 -2.32
N TYR A 189 12.44 -10.62 -2.57
CA TYR A 189 12.35 -11.92 -1.92
C TYR A 189 12.83 -11.82 -0.47
N PRO A 190 12.08 -12.32 0.52
CA PRO A 190 12.49 -12.28 1.91
C PRO A 190 13.81 -13.04 2.12
N ALA A 191 14.75 -12.44 2.85
CA ALA A 191 15.92 -13.11 3.43
C ALA A 191 15.56 -13.73 4.78
N GLU A 192 14.59 -13.15 5.49
CA GLU A 192 13.98 -13.68 6.70
C GLU A 192 12.89 -14.72 6.36
N CYS A 193 12.48 -15.50 7.34
CA CYS A 193 11.38 -16.45 7.16
C CYS A 193 10.04 -15.74 6.86
N MET A 194 9.07 -16.46 6.29
CA MET A 194 7.78 -15.89 5.89
C MET A 194 6.93 -15.43 7.08
N GLU A 195 7.15 -15.99 8.27
CA GLU A 195 6.51 -15.55 9.51
C GLU A 195 7.07 -14.20 9.99
N ALA A 196 8.30 -13.83 9.57
CA ALA A 196 8.99 -12.60 9.94
C ALA A 196 8.94 -12.31 11.46
N GLY A 197 9.13 -13.36 12.26
CA GLY A 197 9.12 -13.33 13.73
C GLY A 197 7.74 -13.32 14.38
N GLY A 198 6.66 -13.57 13.65
CA GLY A 198 5.30 -13.69 14.16
C GLY A 198 4.36 -12.54 13.79
N GLN A 199 3.08 -12.71 14.09
CA GLN A 199 2.07 -11.68 13.82
C GLN A 199 2.25 -10.48 14.76
N ARG A 200 2.33 -9.29 14.20
CA ARG A 200 2.55 -8.05 14.98
C ARG A 200 1.42 -7.78 15.95
N PRO A 201 1.68 -7.26 17.16
CA PRO A 201 0.65 -6.86 18.11
C PRO A 201 -0.33 -5.87 17.47
N ARG A 202 -1.58 -5.98 17.85
CA ARG A 202 -2.64 -5.04 17.48
C ARG A 202 -3.34 -4.55 18.74
N GLN A 203 -3.94 -3.38 18.64
CA GLN A 203 -4.84 -2.90 19.69
C GLN A 203 -5.99 -3.91 19.88
N PRO A 204 -6.53 -4.04 21.08
CA PRO A 204 -7.71 -4.87 21.33
C PRO A 204 -8.86 -4.52 20.37
N PHE A 205 -9.55 -5.55 19.87
CA PHE A 205 -10.63 -5.41 18.89
C PHE A 205 -11.71 -4.42 19.33
N GLU A 206 -12.10 -4.50 20.58
CA GLU A 206 -13.13 -3.68 21.23
C GLU A 206 -12.75 -2.20 21.40
N LYS A 207 -11.45 -1.88 21.30
CA LYS A 207 -10.96 -0.48 21.26
C LYS A 207 -10.98 0.11 19.87
N LEU A 208 -11.01 -0.74 18.84
CA LEU A 208 -10.91 -0.30 17.45
C LEU A 208 -12.27 -0.18 16.77
N PHE A 209 -13.22 -1.03 17.16
CA PHE A 209 -14.49 -1.17 16.44
C PHE A 209 -15.67 -0.98 17.38
N HIS A 210 -16.62 -0.18 16.92
CA HIS A 210 -17.82 0.20 17.69
C HIS A 210 -19.08 -0.10 16.90
N MET A 211 -20.17 -0.44 17.59
CA MET A 211 -21.48 -0.75 17.01
C MET A 211 -22.46 0.38 17.32
N ASN A 212 -23.04 0.95 16.27
CA ASN A 212 -24.10 1.98 16.31
C ASN A 212 -23.68 3.34 16.89
N ALA A 213 -22.73 3.38 17.86
CA ALA A 213 -22.24 4.61 18.46
C ALA A 213 -20.79 4.44 18.91
N TYR A 214 -20.01 5.54 18.87
CA TYR A 214 -18.67 5.55 19.43
C TYR A 214 -18.71 5.24 20.94
N GLY A 215 -17.78 4.41 21.40
CA GLY A 215 -17.71 3.97 22.79
C GLY A 215 -18.55 2.72 23.12
N ASN A 216 -19.38 2.24 22.17
CA ASN A 216 -20.09 0.96 22.31
C ASN A 216 -19.35 -0.13 21.51
N PRO A 217 -18.53 -0.99 22.14
CA PRO A 217 -17.69 -1.94 21.43
C PRO A 217 -18.51 -2.90 20.54
N PHE A 218 -17.99 -3.18 19.34
CA PHE A 218 -18.56 -4.23 18.50
C PHE A 218 -18.32 -5.59 19.17
N PRO A 219 -19.35 -6.45 19.35
CA PRO A 219 -19.19 -7.74 20.01
C PRO A 219 -18.30 -8.67 19.19
N ARG A 220 -17.25 -9.19 19.82
CA ARG A 220 -16.31 -10.14 19.21
C ARG A 220 -16.81 -11.57 19.44
N ASN A 221 -17.05 -12.30 18.37
CA ASN A 221 -17.51 -13.69 18.43
C ASN A 221 -16.30 -14.64 18.45
N GLU A 222 -16.17 -15.43 19.49
CA GLU A 222 -15.05 -16.37 19.69
C GLU A 222 -15.06 -17.56 18.70
N GLU A 223 -16.22 -17.93 18.14
CA GLU A 223 -16.29 -18.95 17.08
C GLU A 223 -15.67 -18.44 15.79
N VAL A 224 -15.93 -17.18 15.43
CA VAL A 224 -15.30 -16.51 14.29
C VAL A 224 -13.78 -16.39 14.51
N VAL A 225 -13.33 -16.08 15.72
CA VAL A 225 -11.90 -16.03 16.04
C VAL A 225 -11.25 -17.39 15.76
N ARG A 226 -11.80 -18.48 16.30
CA ARG A 226 -11.31 -19.85 16.07
C ARG A 226 -11.33 -20.26 14.60
N GLU A 227 -12.33 -19.84 13.83
CA GLU A 227 -12.37 -20.05 12.38
C GLU A 227 -11.19 -19.34 11.69
N LEU A 228 -10.95 -18.07 12.00
CA LEU A 228 -9.85 -17.28 11.42
C LEU A 228 -8.47 -17.79 11.80
N GLU A 229 -8.31 -18.37 12.99
CA GLU A 229 -7.09 -19.05 13.42
C GLU A 229 -6.84 -20.31 12.57
N ARG A 230 -7.85 -21.16 12.39
CA ARG A 230 -7.75 -22.37 11.54
C ARG A 230 -7.39 -22.03 10.10
N ASP A 231 -7.94 -20.95 9.56
CA ASP A 231 -7.70 -20.51 8.18
C ASP A 231 -6.37 -19.73 8.02
N GLY A 232 -5.63 -19.52 9.11
CA GLY A 232 -4.34 -18.86 9.13
C GLY A 232 -4.40 -17.34 8.92
N MET A 233 -5.56 -16.71 9.16
CA MET A 233 -5.66 -15.25 9.19
C MET A 233 -5.16 -14.68 10.53
N LEU A 234 -5.52 -15.32 11.64
CA LEU A 234 -4.92 -15.04 12.94
C LEU A 234 -3.83 -16.09 13.19
N GLN A 235 -2.63 -15.64 13.53
CA GLN A 235 -1.43 -16.46 13.65
C GLN A 235 -0.72 -16.16 14.97
N GLU A 236 0.28 -16.96 15.31
CA GLU A 236 1.06 -16.78 16.52
C GLU A 236 1.65 -15.37 16.64
N PRO A 237 1.48 -14.72 17.80
CA PRO A 237 1.98 -13.37 18.02
C PRO A 237 3.52 -13.33 18.05
N ALA A 238 4.06 -12.20 17.62
CA ALA A 238 5.49 -11.92 17.80
C ALA A 238 5.82 -11.62 19.29
N PRO A 239 7.04 -11.96 19.74
CA PRO A 239 8.10 -12.64 18.99
C PRO A 239 7.95 -14.16 19.01
N LEU A 240 8.20 -14.81 17.88
CA LEU A 240 8.38 -16.26 17.85
C LEU A 240 9.71 -16.65 18.54
N PRO A 241 9.83 -17.84 19.15
CA PRO A 241 10.97 -18.21 20.00
C PRO A 241 12.34 -18.12 19.31
N TRP A 242 12.40 -18.37 18.01
CA TRP A 242 13.64 -18.38 17.22
C TRP A 242 13.99 -17.00 16.61
N ARG A 243 13.16 -15.96 16.81
CA ARG A 243 13.33 -14.67 16.11
C ARG A 243 14.65 -13.98 16.41
N GLU A 244 15.13 -14.02 17.65
CA GLU A 244 16.39 -13.37 18.04
C GLU A 244 17.58 -14.01 17.31
N ALA A 245 17.64 -15.34 17.26
CA ALA A 245 18.67 -16.07 16.54
C ALA A 245 18.66 -15.78 15.04
N GLU A 246 17.47 -15.65 14.44
CA GLU A 246 17.32 -15.25 13.05
C GLU A 246 17.84 -13.83 12.80
N LEU A 247 17.54 -12.87 13.65
CA LEU A 247 18.01 -11.49 13.52
C LEU A 247 19.55 -11.40 13.59
N GLU A 248 20.18 -12.14 14.48
CA GLU A 248 21.65 -12.23 14.57
C GLU A 248 22.25 -12.88 13.32
N TYR A 249 21.62 -13.90 12.77
CA TYR A 249 22.03 -14.49 11.50
C TYR A 249 21.92 -13.51 10.35
N LEU A 250 20.75 -12.84 10.20
CA LEU A 250 20.49 -11.88 9.11
C LEU A 250 21.45 -10.69 9.16
N LYS A 251 21.73 -10.17 10.36
CA LYS A 251 22.69 -9.10 10.55
C LYS A 251 24.08 -9.46 9.98
N ARG A 252 24.55 -10.68 10.25
CA ARG A 252 25.83 -11.16 9.71
C ARG A 252 25.76 -11.46 8.22
N ALA A 253 24.71 -12.17 7.78
CA ALA A 253 24.57 -12.60 6.39
C ALA A 253 24.40 -11.44 5.40
N LEU A 254 23.82 -10.32 5.83
CA LEU A 254 23.58 -9.12 5.04
C LEU A 254 24.56 -7.97 5.33
N ASP A 255 25.61 -8.24 6.12
CA ASP A 255 26.63 -7.24 6.57
C ASP A 255 25.98 -5.94 7.12
N LEU A 256 24.96 -6.09 7.95
CA LEU A 256 24.27 -4.94 8.55
C LEU A 256 25.03 -4.45 9.78
N LYS A 257 25.27 -3.14 9.82
CA LYS A 257 25.97 -2.48 10.93
C LYS A 257 24.97 -1.80 11.86
N GLY A 258 25.38 -1.65 13.13
CA GLY A 258 24.55 -1.02 14.16
C GLY A 258 23.39 -1.92 14.61
N HIS A 259 22.29 -1.30 14.97
CA HIS A 259 21.10 -1.94 15.58
C HIS A 259 19.84 -1.88 14.68
N GLY A 260 19.94 -1.31 13.47
CA GLY A 260 18.85 -1.29 12.48
C GLY A 260 17.65 -0.37 12.81
N LEU A 261 17.78 0.50 13.80
CA LEU A 261 16.74 1.49 14.15
C LEU A 261 16.96 2.82 13.43
N LEU A 262 18.22 3.24 13.33
CA LEU A 262 18.65 4.47 12.65
C LEU A 262 19.67 4.15 11.57
#